data_81b9f7b3d53027bc2d4da20818203760
#
_entry.id   81b9f7b3d53027bc2d4da20818203760
#
_cell.length_a   1.000
_cell.length_b   1.000
_cell.length_c   1.000
_cell.angle_alpha   90.00
_cell.angle_beta   90.00
_cell.angle_gamma   90.00
#
_symmetry.space_group_name_H-M   'P 1'
#
loop_
_entity.id
_entity.type
_entity.pdbx_description
1 polymer ?
#
loop_
_entity_poly.entity_id
_entity_poly.type
_entity_poly.pdbx_seq_one_letter_code
_entity_poly.pdbx_strand_id
1 'polypeptide(L)'
;MSKQPSRSDIVQDAQRSLEAAVRDGLPAQLVFERLRETLVSVVAFKVLTVLKLDPKTLRSVRLYSSEPSYPVGGTKQHMRSAWSEAVLDRKSVFVAHDLTALRATFSDNAAIEATGCGSIVAAPIIHNETVLGTMNLWHRDGFYDEEKASLTVPFARAIAQLLRDSNPAN
;
A
#
# COMPACT_ATOMS: atom_id res chain seq x y z
N MET A 1 -26.17 18.98 20.15
CA MET A 1 -25.15 17.95 20.41
C MET A 1 -24.63 17.46 19.06
N SER A 2 -23.43 17.83 18.72
CA SER A 2 -22.80 17.37 17.48
C SER A 2 -22.48 15.89 17.64
N LYS A 3 -23.05 15.05 16.79
CA LYS A 3 -22.77 13.62 16.75
C LYS A 3 -21.31 13.45 16.33
N GLN A 4 -20.50 12.74 17.13
CA GLN A 4 -19.14 12.42 16.71
C GLN A 4 -19.19 11.62 15.40
N PRO A 5 -18.30 11.92 14.43
CA PRO A 5 -18.28 11.21 13.17
C PRO A 5 -17.99 9.71 13.39
N SER A 6 -18.70 8.86 12.65
CA SER A 6 -18.42 7.43 12.68
C SER A 6 -17.07 7.13 12.02
N ARG A 7 -16.49 5.93 12.29
CA ARG A 7 -15.26 5.49 11.62
C ARG A 7 -15.40 5.50 10.10
N SER A 8 -16.60 5.15 9.60
CA SER A 8 -16.92 5.20 8.17
C SER A 8 -16.86 6.61 7.61
N ASP A 9 -17.41 7.59 8.35
CA ASP A 9 -17.38 8.99 7.92
C ASP A 9 -15.94 9.52 7.85
N ILE A 10 -15.12 9.18 8.83
CA ILE A 10 -13.69 9.55 8.87
C ILE A 10 -12.94 8.97 7.65
N VAL A 11 -13.15 7.69 7.33
CA VAL A 11 -12.52 7.04 6.18
C VAL A 11 -12.95 7.67 4.87
N GLN A 12 -14.26 7.96 4.71
CA GLN A 12 -14.79 8.58 3.50
C GLN A 12 -14.26 10.00 3.30
N ASP A 13 -14.21 10.80 4.36
CA ASP A 13 -13.68 12.17 4.30
C ASP A 13 -12.19 12.17 3.94
N ALA A 14 -11.44 11.26 4.53
CA ALA A 14 -10.02 11.07 4.24
C ALA A 14 -9.79 10.64 2.79
N GLN A 15 -10.59 9.72 2.27
CA GLN A 15 -10.55 9.30 0.87
C GLN A 15 -10.81 10.48 -0.07
N ARG A 16 -11.87 11.23 0.17
CA ARG A 16 -12.21 12.41 -0.64
C ARG A 16 -11.11 13.47 -0.64
N SER A 17 -10.47 13.69 0.50
CA SER A 17 -9.35 14.62 0.63
C SER A 17 -8.16 14.21 -0.22
N LEU A 18 -7.81 12.91 -0.23
CA LEU A 18 -6.73 12.38 -1.07
C LEU A 18 -7.06 12.46 -2.56
N GLU A 19 -8.28 12.08 -2.94
CA GLU A 19 -8.75 12.19 -4.33
C GLU A 19 -8.71 13.62 -4.84
N ALA A 20 -9.10 14.59 -4.00
CA ALA A 20 -9.01 16.02 -4.33
C ALA A 20 -7.55 16.45 -4.53
N ALA A 21 -6.64 16.02 -3.66
CA ALA A 21 -5.22 16.35 -3.79
C ALA A 21 -4.62 15.82 -5.10
N VAL A 22 -4.99 14.61 -5.50
CA VAL A 22 -4.55 14.01 -6.78
C VAL A 22 -5.16 14.78 -7.96
N ARG A 23 -6.46 15.03 -7.94
CA ARG A 23 -7.17 15.76 -8.99
C ARG A 23 -6.65 17.19 -9.18
N ASP A 24 -6.31 17.86 -8.09
CA ASP A 24 -5.82 19.24 -8.09
C ASP A 24 -4.32 19.33 -8.45
N GLY A 25 -3.69 18.19 -8.76
CA GLY A 25 -2.32 18.14 -9.27
C GLY A 25 -1.23 18.40 -8.23
N LEU A 26 -1.49 18.10 -6.96
CA LEU A 26 -0.44 18.18 -5.95
C LEU A 26 0.75 17.28 -6.35
N PRO A 27 2.00 17.71 -6.06
CA PRO A 27 3.17 16.87 -6.26
C PRO A 27 3.01 15.51 -5.57
N ALA A 28 3.44 14.45 -6.25
CA ALA A 28 3.29 13.07 -5.77
C ALA A 28 3.78 12.87 -4.33
N GLN A 29 4.93 13.46 -4.00
CA GLN A 29 5.49 13.39 -2.65
C GLN A 29 4.54 13.93 -1.59
N LEU A 30 3.87 15.05 -1.87
CA LEU A 30 2.90 15.64 -0.93
C LEU A 30 1.63 14.78 -0.80
N VAL A 31 1.21 14.14 -1.89
CA VAL A 31 0.07 13.19 -1.84
C VAL A 31 0.43 11.98 -0.96
N PHE A 32 1.63 11.42 -1.12
CA PHE A 32 2.07 10.29 -0.30
C PHE A 32 2.23 10.67 1.18
N GLU A 33 2.70 11.87 1.49
CA GLU A 33 2.77 12.33 2.88
C GLU A 33 1.36 12.48 3.50
N ARG A 34 0.40 13.01 2.77
CA ARG A 34 -1.00 13.05 3.21
C ARG A 34 -1.58 11.65 3.40
N LEU A 35 -1.28 10.74 2.49
CA LEU A 35 -1.67 9.33 2.61
C LEU A 35 -1.13 8.73 3.92
N ARG A 36 0.14 8.95 4.21
CA ARG A 36 0.78 8.49 5.45
C ARG A 36 0.08 9.05 6.69
N GLU A 37 -0.11 10.35 6.75
CA GLU A 37 -0.76 11.03 7.88
C GLU A 37 -2.18 10.55 8.10
N THR A 38 -2.92 10.32 7.03
CA THR A 38 -4.30 9.85 7.08
C THR A 38 -4.38 8.40 7.53
N LEU A 39 -3.54 7.52 6.98
CA LEU A 39 -3.52 6.10 7.31
C LEU A 39 -3.17 5.85 8.77
N VAL A 40 -2.25 6.61 9.34
CA VAL A 40 -1.87 6.49 10.76
C VAL A 40 -3.09 6.55 11.69
N SER A 41 -4.06 7.37 11.38
CA SER A 41 -5.28 7.52 12.19
C SER A 41 -6.35 6.46 11.94
N VAL A 42 -6.24 5.71 10.83
CA VAL A 42 -7.24 4.71 10.41
C VAL A 42 -6.73 3.29 10.61
N VAL A 43 -5.53 3.01 10.12
CA VAL A 43 -4.89 1.70 10.22
C VAL A 43 -3.44 1.90 10.63
N ALA A 44 -3.08 1.43 11.81
CA ALA A 44 -1.71 1.57 12.29
C ALA A 44 -0.72 0.79 11.40
N PHE A 45 0.46 1.34 11.22
CA PHE A 45 1.58 0.70 10.51
C PHE A 45 2.92 1.16 11.12
N LYS A 46 3.96 0.36 10.92
CA LYS A 46 5.35 0.74 11.19
C LYS A 46 6.02 1.28 9.94
N VAL A 47 5.76 0.64 8.79
CA VAL A 47 6.30 1.03 7.50
C VAL A 47 5.17 1.10 6.48
N LEU A 48 5.14 2.17 5.70
CA LEU A 48 4.26 2.35 4.55
C LEU A 48 5.12 2.45 3.30
N THR A 49 4.81 1.64 2.29
CA THR A 49 5.43 1.75 0.97
C THR A 49 4.39 1.79 -0.13
N VAL A 50 4.70 2.48 -1.22
CA VAL A 50 3.92 2.45 -2.45
C VAL A 50 4.83 1.99 -3.58
N LEU A 51 4.42 0.92 -4.25
CA LEU A 51 5.14 0.33 -5.37
C LEU A 51 4.35 0.57 -6.66
N LYS A 52 5.04 0.95 -7.72
CA LYS A 52 4.53 0.82 -9.08
C LYS A 52 4.98 -0.52 -9.65
N LEU A 53 4.05 -1.23 -10.27
CA LEU A 53 4.26 -2.59 -10.77
C LEU A 53 4.00 -2.64 -12.27
N ASP A 54 4.88 -3.31 -13.00
CA ASP A 54 4.60 -3.78 -14.35
C ASP A 54 4.01 -5.21 -14.25
N PRO A 55 2.72 -5.39 -14.53
CA PRO A 55 2.08 -6.70 -14.39
C PRO A 55 2.58 -7.74 -15.41
N LYS A 56 3.19 -7.31 -16.51
CA LYS A 56 3.73 -8.22 -17.53
C LYS A 56 5.06 -8.83 -17.11
N THR A 57 5.92 -8.03 -16.52
CA THR A 57 7.26 -8.46 -16.11
C THR A 57 7.33 -8.85 -14.64
N LEU A 58 6.32 -8.53 -13.84
CA LEU A 58 6.31 -8.67 -12.38
C LEU A 58 7.44 -7.88 -11.70
N ARG A 59 7.88 -6.81 -12.32
CA ARG A 59 8.91 -5.92 -11.76
C ARG A 59 8.25 -4.70 -11.15
N SER A 60 8.67 -4.34 -9.95
CA SER A 60 8.19 -3.14 -9.27
C SER A 60 9.32 -2.17 -8.94
N VAL A 61 8.93 -0.89 -8.81
CA VAL A 61 9.78 0.18 -8.30
C VAL A 61 9.08 0.87 -7.14
N ARG A 62 9.83 1.17 -6.09
CA ARG A 62 9.30 1.85 -4.90
C ARG A 62 9.22 3.35 -5.14
N LEU A 63 8.00 3.87 -5.19
CA LEU A 63 7.72 5.30 -5.37
C LEU A 63 7.71 6.07 -4.06
N TYR A 64 7.36 5.41 -2.96
CA TYR A 64 7.31 5.98 -1.62
C TYR A 64 7.72 4.97 -0.57
N SER A 65 8.38 5.46 0.46
CA SER A 65 8.68 4.71 1.67
C SER A 65 8.72 5.63 2.88
N SER A 66 8.09 5.22 3.97
CA SER A 66 8.20 5.90 5.26
C SER A 66 9.44 5.47 6.07
N GLU A 67 10.19 4.49 5.56
CA GLU A 67 11.35 3.89 6.25
C GLU A 67 12.65 4.22 5.50
N PRO A 68 13.56 5.02 6.08
CA PRO A 68 14.81 5.42 5.41
C PRO A 68 15.73 4.25 5.03
N SER A 69 15.72 3.16 5.79
CA SER A 69 16.51 1.97 5.48
C SER A 69 15.93 1.11 4.34
N TYR A 70 14.74 1.47 3.88
CA TYR A 70 14.03 0.83 2.77
C TYR A 70 13.59 1.89 1.74
N PRO A 71 14.56 2.51 1.04
CA PRO A 71 14.36 3.80 0.38
C PRO A 71 13.59 3.73 -0.94
N VAL A 72 13.13 4.90 -1.38
CA VAL A 72 12.57 5.13 -2.72
C VAL A 72 13.57 4.74 -3.80
N GLY A 73 13.06 4.28 -4.95
CA GLY A 73 13.86 3.87 -6.11
C GLY A 73 14.32 2.41 -6.09
N GLY A 74 14.16 1.71 -4.97
CA GLY A 74 14.41 0.27 -4.90
C GLY A 74 13.51 -0.49 -5.88
N THR A 75 14.08 -1.48 -6.58
CA THR A 75 13.36 -2.34 -7.51
C THR A 75 13.30 -3.77 -6.99
N LYS A 76 12.23 -4.48 -7.35
CA LYS A 76 12.07 -5.89 -7.00
C LYS A 76 11.49 -6.66 -8.18
N GLN A 77 12.09 -7.83 -8.45
CA GLN A 77 11.50 -8.83 -9.32
C GLN A 77 10.63 -9.75 -8.46
N HIS A 78 9.33 -9.76 -8.72
CA HIS A 78 8.42 -10.65 -8.01
C HIS A 78 8.30 -12.00 -8.71
N MET A 79 8.06 -13.02 -7.90
CA MET A 79 7.76 -14.37 -8.36
C MET A 79 6.26 -14.65 -8.23
N ARG A 80 5.77 -15.62 -8.99
CA ARG A 80 4.40 -16.12 -8.79
C ARG A 80 4.27 -16.70 -7.38
N SER A 81 3.24 -16.28 -6.66
CA SER A 81 3.05 -16.59 -5.23
C SER A 81 1.61 -16.32 -4.82
N ALA A 82 1.26 -16.63 -3.58
CA ALA A 82 -0.03 -16.26 -2.99
C ALA A 82 -0.30 -14.75 -3.09
N TRP A 83 0.74 -13.92 -2.98
CA TRP A 83 0.64 -12.47 -3.18
C TRP A 83 0.21 -12.13 -4.63
N SER A 84 0.91 -12.67 -5.63
CA SER A 84 0.58 -12.38 -7.03
C SER A 84 -0.80 -12.90 -7.43
N GLU A 85 -1.22 -14.04 -6.91
CA GLU A 85 -2.58 -14.55 -7.14
C GLU A 85 -3.64 -13.63 -6.55
N ALA A 86 -3.45 -13.16 -5.32
CA ALA A 86 -4.38 -12.22 -4.69
C ALA A 86 -4.41 -10.87 -5.40
N VAL A 87 -3.25 -10.25 -5.56
CA VAL A 87 -3.11 -8.87 -6.03
C VAL A 87 -3.36 -8.75 -7.55
N LEU A 88 -2.79 -9.64 -8.35
CA LEU A 88 -2.84 -9.54 -9.81
C LEU A 88 -4.02 -10.29 -10.40
N ASP A 89 -4.25 -11.53 -10.00
CA ASP A 89 -5.28 -12.37 -10.62
C ASP A 89 -6.67 -12.07 -10.05
N ARG A 90 -6.80 -12.01 -8.72
CA ARG A 90 -8.07 -11.69 -8.06
C ARG A 90 -8.31 -10.21 -7.82
N LYS A 91 -7.28 -9.36 -8.00
CA LYS A 91 -7.34 -7.92 -7.73
C LYS A 91 -7.87 -7.60 -6.34
N SER A 92 -7.42 -8.37 -5.37
CA SER A 92 -7.84 -8.31 -3.98
C SER A 92 -6.65 -8.01 -3.06
N VAL A 93 -6.96 -7.57 -1.84
CA VAL A 93 -5.94 -7.32 -0.82
C VAL A 93 -5.28 -8.65 -0.41
N PHE A 94 -3.95 -8.63 -0.34
CA PHE A 94 -3.17 -9.73 0.22
C PHE A 94 -2.82 -9.41 1.68
N VAL A 95 -2.95 -10.42 2.55
CA VAL A 95 -2.55 -10.32 3.95
C VAL A 95 -1.63 -11.49 4.30
N ALA A 96 -0.47 -11.18 4.85
CA ALA A 96 0.34 -12.16 5.58
C ALA A 96 0.27 -11.79 7.07
N HIS A 97 -0.38 -12.62 7.85
CA HIS A 97 -0.70 -12.34 9.26
C HIS A 97 0.52 -12.40 10.17
N ASP A 98 1.50 -13.23 9.83
CA ASP A 98 2.66 -13.53 10.65
C ASP A 98 3.92 -13.80 9.82
N LEU A 99 5.05 -13.95 10.52
CA LEU A 99 6.35 -14.22 9.91
C LEU A 99 6.37 -15.50 9.08
N THR A 100 5.65 -16.53 9.48
CA THR A 100 5.59 -17.79 8.73
C THR A 100 4.94 -17.57 7.37
N ALA A 101 3.79 -16.90 7.32
CA ALA A 101 3.10 -16.56 6.09
C ALA A 101 3.91 -15.58 5.22
N LEU A 102 4.55 -14.60 5.85
CA LEU A 102 5.38 -13.61 5.18
C LEU A 102 6.58 -14.29 4.47
N ARG A 103 7.29 -15.14 5.16
CA ARG A 103 8.46 -15.86 4.64
C ARG A 103 8.09 -16.90 3.58
N ALA A 104 6.91 -17.51 3.70
CA ALA A 104 6.39 -18.43 2.70
C ALA A 104 6.06 -17.74 1.37
N THR A 105 5.72 -16.44 1.41
CA THR A 105 5.31 -15.67 0.24
C THR A 105 6.46 -14.93 -0.41
N PHE A 106 7.34 -14.34 0.39
CA PHE A 106 8.46 -13.51 -0.07
C PHE A 106 9.79 -14.10 0.36
N SER A 107 10.71 -14.24 -0.58
CA SER A 107 12.03 -14.84 -0.33
C SER A 107 13.07 -13.88 0.25
N ASP A 108 12.84 -12.57 0.15
CA ASP A 108 13.80 -11.54 0.57
C ASP A 108 13.13 -10.49 1.45
N ASN A 109 13.13 -10.75 2.77
CA ASN A 109 12.49 -9.90 3.75
C ASN A 109 13.47 -9.37 4.81
N ALA A 110 14.77 -9.64 4.69
CA ALA A 110 15.74 -9.31 5.74
C ALA A 110 15.72 -7.82 6.12
N ALA A 111 15.66 -6.93 5.13
CA ALA A 111 15.63 -5.48 5.38
C ALA A 111 14.37 -5.03 6.11
N ILE A 112 13.21 -5.58 5.75
CA ILE A 112 11.94 -5.22 6.39
C ILE A 112 11.78 -5.89 7.76
N GLU A 113 12.24 -7.13 7.92
CA GLU A 113 12.25 -7.82 9.21
C GLU A 113 13.16 -7.11 10.22
N ALA A 114 14.26 -6.50 9.77
CA ALA A 114 15.16 -5.71 10.61
C ALA A 114 14.48 -4.47 11.23
N THR A 115 13.37 -4.00 10.65
CA THR A 115 12.56 -2.93 11.22
C THR A 115 11.58 -3.41 12.30
N GLY A 116 11.54 -4.70 12.61
CA GLY A 116 10.60 -5.31 13.54
C GLY A 116 9.25 -5.67 12.89
N CYS A 117 9.16 -5.69 11.58
CA CYS A 117 7.96 -6.08 10.85
C CYS A 117 7.91 -7.60 10.61
N GLY A 118 6.70 -8.16 10.74
CA GLY A 118 6.43 -9.58 10.55
C GLY A 118 5.03 -9.85 9.99
N SER A 119 4.28 -8.80 9.64
CA SER A 119 3.00 -8.90 8.95
C SER A 119 2.88 -7.80 7.90
N ILE A 120 2.08 -8.06 6.86
CA ILE A 120 1.83 -7.11 5.76
C ILE A 120 0.37 -7.13 5.33
N VAL A 121 -0.11 -5.95 4.93
CA VAL A 121 -1.26 -5.77 4.04
C VAL A 121 -0.74 -5.18 2.74
N ALA A 122 -1.02 -5.84 1.62
CA ALA A 122 -0.73 -5.32 0.29
C ALA A 122 -2.05 -5.07 -0.45
N ALA A 123 -2.41 -3.81 -0.58
CA ALA A 123 -3.62 -3.38 -1.28
C ALA A 123 -3.29 -3.05 -2.74
N PRO A 124 -3.95 -3.70 -3.71
CA PRO A 124 -3.73 -3.38 -5.12
C PRO A 124 -4.23 -1.98 -5.44
N ILE A 125 -3.45 -1.25 -6.21
CA ILE A 125 -3.81 0.06 -6.76
C ILE A 125 -4.27 -0.18 -8.19
N ILE A 126 -5.57 -0.01 -8.42
CA ILE A 126 -6.23 -0.41 -9.67
C ILE A 126 -6.78 0.81 -10.39
N HIS A 127 -6.51 0.91 -11.69
CA HIS A 127 -7.11 1.90 -12.58
C HIS A 127 -7.57 1.21 -13.86
N ASN A 128 -8.85 1.41 -14.24
CA ASN A 128 -9.46 0.77 -15.40
C ASN A 128 -9.15 -0.74 -15.49
N GLU A 129 -9.43 -1.45 -14.39
CA GLU A 129 -9.22 -2.90 -14.23
C GLU A 129 -7.76 -3.37 -14.31
N THR A 130 -6.82 -2.47 -14.47
CA THR A 130 -5.39 -2.77 -14.49
C THR A 130 -4.76 -2.50 -13.12
N VAL A 131 -4.00 -3.45 -12.60
CA VAL A 131 -3.21 -3.27 -11.39
C VAL A 131 -1.96 -2.47 -11.73
N LEU A 132 -1.86 -1.26 -11.22
CA LEU A 132 -0.73 -0.35 -11.45
C LEU A 132 0.38 -0.48 -10.41
N GLY A 133 0.06 -1.04 -9.27
CA GLY A 133 0.98 -1.16 -8.16
C GLY A 133 0.30 -1.63 -6.88
N THR A 134 0.99 -1.48 -5.77
CA THR A 134 0.49 -1.84 -4.44
C THR A 134 0.83 -0.78 -3.41
N MET A 135 -0.09 -0.61 -2.48
CA MET A 135 0.13 0.12 -1.24
C MET A 135 0.32 -0.91 -0.14
N ASN A 136 1.47 -0.91 0.50
CA ASN A 136 1.83 -1.93 1.47
C ASN A 136 1.99 -1.30 2.85
N LEU A 137 1.29 -1.86 3.83
CA LEU A 137 1.42 -1.54 5.23
C LEU A 137 2.07 -2.70 5.95
N TRP A 138 3.13 -2.41 6.71
CA TRP A 138 3.92 -3.39 7.45
C TRP A 138 3.81 -3.11 8.95
N HIS A 139 3.71 -4.15 9.74
CA HIS A 139 3.66 -4.05 11.20
C HIS A 139 4.30 -5.29 11.84
N ARG A 140 4.32 -5.34 13.17
CA ARG A 140 4.82 -6.48 13.91
C ARG A 140 4.14 -7.79 13.53
N ASP A 141 4.78 -8.88 13.85
CA ASP A 141 4.23 -10.23 13.74
C ASP A 141 2.83 -10.33 14.37
N GLY A 142 1.88 -10.94 13.65
CA GLY A 142 0.52 -11.16 14.10
C GLY A 142 -0.38 -9.93 14.18
N PHE A 143 0.02 -8.78 13.62
CA PHE A 143 -0.77 -7.54 13.76
C PHE A 143 -1.94 -7.45 12.81
N TYR A 144 -1.75 -7.76 11.52
CA TYR A 144 -2.80 -7.59 10.51
C TYR A 144 -3.76 -8.77 10.43
N ASP A 145 -5.03 -8.44 10.23
CA ASP A 145 -6.13 -9.34 9.95
C ASP A 145 -6.97 -8.81 8.77
N GLU A 146 -7.99 -9.54 8.37
CA GLU A 146 -8.84 -9.19 7.25
C GLU A 146 -9.63 -7.89 7.49
N GLU A 147 -10.02 -7.61 8.72
CA GLU A 147 -10.73 -6.37 9.07
C GLU A 147 -9.85 -5.15 8.84
N LYS A 148 -8.64 -5.17 9.38
CA LYS A 148 -7.65 -4.08 9.17
C LYS A 148 -7.29 -3.93 7.71
N ALA A 149 -7.12 -5.04 7.00
CA ALA A 149 -6.82 -5.05 5.58
C ALA A 149 -7.90 -4.37 4.74
N SER A 150 -9.17 -4.60 5.03
CA SER A 150 -10.30 -3.99 4.31
C SER A 150 -10.32 -2.47 4.40
N LEU A 151 -9.78 -1.89 5.47
CA LEU A 151 -9.72 -0.43 5.66
C LEU A 151 -8.73 0.25 4.72
N THR A 152 -7.82 -0.47 4.10
CA THR A 152 -6.82 0.08 3.19
C THR A 152 -7.36 0.34 1.78
N VAL A 153 -8.40 -0.35 1.38
CA VAL A 153 -8.94 -0.32 0.00
C VAL A 153 -9.31 1.08 -0.49
N PRO A 154 -10.05 1.92 0.27
CA PRO A 154 -10.39 3.26 -0.19
C PRO A 154 -9.17 4.14 -0.46
N PHE A 155 -8.09 3.96 0.30
CA PHE A 155 -6.86 4.76 0.16
C PHE A 155 -6.04 4.34 -1.06
N ALA A 156 -5.94 3.05 -1.32
CA ALA A 156 -5.32 2.55 -2.55
C ALA A 156 -6.07 3.05 -3.79
N ARG A 157 -7.40 3.08 -3.73
CA ARG A 157 -8.24 3.62 -4.81
C ARG A 157 -8.01 5.12 -5.01
N ALA A 158 -7.87 5.88 -3.94
CA ALA A 158 -7.70 7.33 -3.99
C ALA A 158 -6.41 7.77 -4.72
N ILE A 159 -5.35 6.97 -4.68
CA ILE A 159 -4.06 7.29 -5.32
C ILE A 159 -3.86 6.63 -6.70
N ALA A 160 -4.87 5.93 -7.23
CA ALA A 160 -4.72 5.17 -8.47
C ALA A 160 -4.35 6.06 -9.67
N GLN A 161 -4.97 7.22 -9.80
CA GLN A 161 -4.68 8.15 -10.90
C GLN A 161 -3.23 8.68 -10.82
N LEU A 162 -2.72 8.89 -9.61
CA LEU A 162 -1.34 9.31 -9.39
C LEU A 162 -0.34 8.29 -9.95
N LEU A 163 -0.58 7.01 -9.74
CA LEU A 163 0.27 5.94 -10.26
C LEU A 163 0.16 5.81 -11.79
N ARG A 164 -1.05 6.02 -12.34
CA ARG A 164 -1.23 6.04 -13.79
C ARG A 164 -0.32 7.09 -14.45
N ASP A 165 -0.28 8.27 -13.86
CA ASP A 165 0.42 9.43 -14.41
C ASP A 165 1.93 9.44 -14.07
N SER A 166 2.38 8.59 -13.14
CA SER A 166 3.79 8.49 -12.78
C SER A 166 4.58 7.70 -13.82
N ASN A 167 5.73 8.24 -14.24
CA ASN A 167 6.65 7.54 -15.12
C ASN A 167 7.85 7.02 -14.29
N PRO A 168 8.08 5.70 -14.20
CA PRO A 168 9.19 5.15 -13.42
C PRO A 168 10.56 5.31 -14.10
N ALA A 169 10.60 5.85 -15.32
CA ALA A 169 11.83 5.96 -16.11
C ALA A 169 12.60 7.28 -15.93
N ASN A 170 12.20 8.16 -14.97
CA ASN A 170 12.91 9.42 -14.66
C ASN A 170 13.43 9.42 -13.23
#